data_5c0a8ef7ca8c7cc5b31b472bc9c82579
#
_entry.id   5c0a8ef7ca8c7cc5b31b472bc9c82579
#
_cell.length_a   1.000
_cell.length_b   1.000
_cell.length_c   1.000
_cell.angle_alpha   90.00
_cell.angle_beta   90.00
_cell.angle_gamma   90.00
#
_symmetry.space_group_name_H-M   'P 1'
#
loop_
_entity.id
_entity.type
_entity.pdbx_description
1 polymer ?
#
loop_
_entity_poly.entity_id
_entity_poly.type
_entity_poly.pdbx_seq_one_letter_code
_entity_poly.pdbx_strand_id
1 'polypeptide(L)'
;MRPTSFDPSVLRQYLRRHKIADVAELKRALGTDADLTVFRKLKQLGYLASYTHRGRFYTLTEIARFDDRGLWSHEAVWFSRRGTLVATVEAFVNQSSHGYYAHELADALHAEVQEPLRHLVQQQRLGRIEIDGQFLYTAIDSVQRRNQTLARRSAQVVPLAVHSAALQASPDELKAAIILFYGLLDEQQRRLFAGLESIRLGHGGDTLLGDFLGLDAHTVARGRQQLLDQNVVSGRTRRIGGGRAPTEKKRQT
;
A
#
# COMPACT_ATOMS: atom_id res chain seq x y z
N MET A 1 49.34 -11.29 -33.42
CA MET A 1 48.93 -11.49 -32.02
C MET A 1 47.53 -12.10 -31.99
N ARG A 2 47.34 -13.29 -31.40
CA ARG A 2 45.99 -13.84 -31.17
C ARG A 2 45.32 -12.98 -30.09
N PRO A 3 44.05 -12.54 -30.28
CA PRO A 3 43.34 -11.81 -29.24
C PRO A 3 43.22 -12.71 -28.01
N THR A 4 43.59 -12.18 -26.84
CA THR A 4 43.48 -12.89 -25.57
C THR A 4 41.98 -13.16 -25.34
N SER A 5 41.58 -14.42 -25.47
CA SER A 5 40.19 -14.83 -25.26
C SER A 5 39.97 -15.08 -23.77
N PHE A 6 39.30 -14.15 -23.10
CA PHE A 6 38.90 -14.32 -21.69
C PHE A 6 37.71 -15.26 -21.60
N ASP A 7 37.79 -16.30 -20.78
CA ASP A 7 36.71 -17.26 -20.59
C ASP A 7 35.70 -16.80 -19.53
N PRO A 8 34.41 -16.66 -19.88
CA PRO A 8 33.35 -16.31 -18.91
C PRO A 8 33.20 -17.31 -17.75
N SER A 9 33.60 -18.57 -17.97
CA SER A 9 33.49 -19.62 -16.94
C SER A 9 34.27 -19.28 -15.66
N VAL A 10 35.37 -18.54 -15.79
CA VAL A 10 36.18 -18.05 -14.67
C VAL A 10 35.34 -17.15 -13.76
N LEU A 11 34.62 -16.18 -14.32
CA LEU A 11 33.75 -15.30 -13.55
C LEU A 11 32.57 -16.07 -12.92
N ARG A 12 32.01 -17.05 -13.65
CA ARG A 12 30.95 -17.92 -13.13
C ARG A 12 31.43 -18.70 -11.90
N GLN A 13 32.61 -19.32 -11.99
CA GLN A 13 33.16 -20.07 -10.88
C GLN A 13 33.50 -19.18 -9.69
N TYR A 14 34.07 -18.01 -9.93
CA TYR A 14 34.39 -17.04 -8.90
C TYR A 14 33.09 -16.60 -8.13
N LEU A 15 32.05 -16.18 -8.86
CA LEU A 15 30.79 -15.74 -8.29
C LEU A 15 30.00 -16.89 -7.62
N ARG A 16 30.09 -18.11 -8.11
CA ARG A 16 29.50 -19.26 -7.39
C ARG A 16 30.13 -19.50 -6.03
N ARG A 17 31.43 -19.24 -5.89
CA ARG A 17 32.15 -19.37 -4.62
C ARG A 17 31.87 -18.18 -3.67
N HIS A 18 31.95 -16.97 -4.18
CA HIS A 18 31.88 -15.75 -3.37
C HIS A 18 30.47 -15.12 -3.30
N LYS A 19 29.53 -15.59 -4.13
CA LYS A 19 28.14 -15.12 -4.29
C LYS A 19 28.02 -13.74 -4.91
N ILE A 20 28.77 -12.76 -4.42
CA ILE A 20 28.82 -11.38 -4.91
C ILE A 20 30.29 -10.98 -5.12
N ALA A 21 30.52 -10.01 -5.99
CA ALA A 21 31.84 -9.42 -6.17
C ALA A 21 31.74 -7.97 -6.71
N ASP A 22 32.74 -7.16 -6.43
CA ASP A 22 32.91 -5.86 -7.08
C ASP A 22 33.70 -5.97 -8.39
N VAL A 23 33.75 -4.86 -9.15
CA VAL A 23 34.46 -4.85 -10.46
C VAL A 23 35.96 -5.14 -10.30
N ALA A 24 36.58 -4.67 -9.22
CA ALA A 24 38.02 -4.86 -9.00
C ALA A 24 38.34 -6.35 -8.75
N GLU A 25 37.50 -7.04 -7.99
CA GLU A 25 37.62 -8.49 -7.76
C GLU A 25 37.39 -9.29 -9.04
N LEU A 26 36.39 -8.92 -9.82
CA LEU A 26 36.08 -9.56 -11.09
C LEU A 26 37.19 -9.35 -12.13
N LYS A 27 37.82 -8.17 -12.15
CA LYS A 27 38.99 -7.88 -12.97
C LYS A 27 40.18 -8.79 -12.63
N ARG A 28 40.48 -8.90 -11.34
CA ARG A 28 41.52 -9.77 -10.83
C ARG A 28 41.27 -11.24 -11.17
N ALA A 29 40.05 -11.70 -10.99
CA ALA A 29 39.63 -13.06 -11.28
C ALA A 29 39.77 -13.38 -12.79
N LEU A 30 39.42 -12.45 -13.67
CA LEU A 30 39.47 -12.63 -15.11
C LEU A 30 40.88 -12.39 -15.71
N GLY A 31 41.76 -11.75 -14.95
CA GLY A 31 43.12 -11.40 -15.43
C GLY A 31 43.12 -10.25 -16.44
N THR A 32 42.31 -9.23 -16.25
CA THR A 32 42.16 -8.06 -17.13
C THR A 32 42.03 -6.77 -16.34
N ASP A 33 42.53 -5.67 -16.87
CA ASP A 33 42.34 -4.33 -16.31
C ASP A 33 41.17 -3.57 -16.95
N ALA A 34 40.55 -4.12 -17.98
CA ALA A 34 39.51 -3.48 -18.75
C ALA A 34 38.10 -3.83 -18.23
N ASP A 35 37.39 -2.84 -17.65
CA ASP A 35 36.02 -2.97 -17.16
C ASP A 35 35.09 -3.50 -18.26
N LEU A 36 35.18 -2.98 -19.49
CA LEU A 36 34.36 -3.39 -20.62
C LEU A 36 34.45 -4.90 -20.90
N THR A 37 35.64 -5.48 -20.71
CA THR A 37 35.84 -6.93 -20.90
C THR A 37 35.06 -7.71 -19.84
N VAL A 38 35.12 -7.29 -18.57
CA VAL A 38 34.38 -7.90 -17.46
C VAL A 38 32.89 -7.83 -17.76
N PHE A 39 32.34 -6.63 -18.05
CA PHE A 39 30.90 -6.46 -18.29
C PHE A 39 30.40 -7.23 -19.52
N ARG A 40 31.22 -7.34 -20.60
CA ARG A 40 30.87 -8.16 -21.76
C ARG A 40 30.72 -9.63 -21.37
N LYS A 41 31.59 -10.14 -20.49
CA LYS A 41 31.51 -11.53 -20.00
C LYS A 41 30.40 -11.74 -19.01
N LEU A 42 30.19 -10.83 -18.10
CA LEU A 42 29.02 -10.84 -17.18
C LEU A 42 27.68 -10.84 -17.93
N LYS A 43 27.58 -10.05 -19.01
CA LYS A 43 26.37 -9.99 -19.84
C LYS A 43 26.08 -11.36 -20.51
N GLN A 44 27.11 -12.09 -20.93
CA GLN A 44 26.95 -13.45 -21.48
C GLN A 44 26.43 -14.45 -20.45
N LEU A 45 26.72 -14.21 -19.17
CA LEU A 45 26.32 -15.09 -18.06
C LEU A 45 24.95 -14.74 -17.46
N GLY A 46 24.39 -13.56 -17.76
CA GLY A 46 23.20 -13.05 -17.13
C GLY A 46 23.48 -12.58 -15.70
N TYR A 47 23.95 -11.34 -15.56
CA TYR A 47 24.30 -10.78 -14.26
C TYR A 47 23.23 -9.83 -13.72
N LEU A 48 23.31 -9.59 -12.41
CA LEU A 48 22.54 -8.59 -11.66
C LEU A 48 23.52 -7.65 -10.98
N ALA A 49 23.16 -6.36 -10.93
CA ALA A 49 23.83 -5.37 -10.09
C ALA A 49 23.00 -5.15 -8.81
N SER A 50 23.68 -4.90 -7.70
CA SER A 50 23.02 -4.53 -6.45
C SER A 50 22.28 -3.22 -6.61
N TYR A 51 21.09 -3.07 -5.99
CA TYR A 51 20.44 -1.76 -5.92
C TYR A 51 20.89 -0.95 -4.70
N THR A 52 21.51 -1.58 -3.72
CA THR A 52 22.23 -0.93 -2.62
C THR A 52 23.69 -0.66 -3.01
N HIS A 53 24.42 0.05 -2.17
CA HIS A 53 25.85 0.35 -2.37
C HIS A 53 26.16 0.97 -3.74
N ARG A 54 25.22 1.78 -4.27
CA ARG A 54 25.33 2.49 -5.56
C ARG A 54 25.61 1.55 -6.76
N GLY A 55 25.07 0.33 -6.72
CA GLY A 55 25.25 -0.63 -7.82
C GLY A 55 26.65 -1.25 -7.93
N ARG A 56 27.44 -1.18 -6.86
CA ARG A 56 28.87 -1.57 -6.89
C ARG A 56 29.09 -3.08 -6.97
N PHE A 57 28.15 -3.89 -6.46
CA PHE A 57 28.31 -5.35 -6.40
C PHE A 57 27.51 -6.05 -7.48
N TYR A 58 28.05 -7.17 -7.94
CA TYR A 58 27.49 -7.99 -9.03
C TYR A 58 27.34 -9.44 -8.58
N THR A 59 26.29 -10.08 -9.10
CA THR A 59 26.04 -11.52 -8.97
C THR A 59 25.47 -12.07 -10.26
N LEU A 60 25.31 -13.39 -10.37
CA LEU A 60 24.61 -14.01 -11.51
C LEU A 60 23.16 -14.33 -11.14
N THR A 61 22.27 -14.26 -12.14
CA THR A 61 20.85 -14.60 -11.98
C THR A 61 20.66 -16.03 -11.45
N GLU A 62 21.55 -16.96 -11.83
CA GLU A 62 21.53 -18.36 -11.37
C GLU A 62 21.92 -18.52 -9.89
N ILE A 63 22.53 -17.52 -9.27
CA ILE A 63 22.97 -17.56 -7.87
C ILE A 63 21.93 -16.93 -6.94
N ALA A 64 21.30 -15.86 -7.40
CA ALA A 64 20.32 -15.11 -6.61
C ALA A 64 19.06 -15.96 -6.34
N ARG A 65 18.74 -16.17 -5.06
CA ARG A 65 17.52 -16.85 -4.62
C ARG A 65 16.55 -15.81 -4.12
N PHE A 66 15.72 -15.29 -5.00
CA PHE A 66 14.75 -14.26 -4.68
C PHE A 66 13.62 -14.80 -3.79
N ASP A 67 13.24 -13.99 -2.81
CA ASP A 67 12.02 -14.19 -2.02
C ASP A 67 10.75 -13.91 -2.84
N ASP A 68 9.57 -14.03 -2.21
CA ASP A 68 8.26 -13.78 -2.84
C ASP A 68 8.10 -12.34 -3.31
N ARG A 69 8.81 -11.40 -2.69
CA ARG A 69 8.85 -9.99 -3.08
C ARG A 69 9.82 -9.69 -4.22
N GLY A 70 10.60 -10.68 -4.64
CA GLY A 70 11.62 -10.55 -5.68
C GLY A 70 12.91 -9.90 -5.20
N LEU A 71 13.21 -9.99 -3.91
CA LEU A 71 14.44 -9.49 -3.29
C LEU A 71 15.36 -10.64 -2.89
N TRP A 72 16.66 -10.40 -2.96
CA TRP A 72 17.69 -11.29 -2.47
C TRP A 72 18.84 -10.49 -1.87
N SER A 73 19.43 -10.98 -0.78
CA SER A 73 20.58 -10.32 -0.15
C SER A 73 21.70 -11.31 0.15
N HIS A 74 22.92 -10.77 0.17
CA HIS A 74 24.10 -11.45 0.66
C HIS A 74 24.98 -10.40 1.36
N GLU A 75 25.35 -10.64 2.63
CA GLU A 75 26.17 -9.73 3.44
C GLU A 75 25.69 -8.26 3.40
N ALA A 76 24.42 -8.02 3.66
CA ALA A 76 23.79 -6.68 3.61
C ALA A 76 23.78 -6.00 2.22
N VAL A 77 24.23 -6.67 1.16
CA VAL A 77 24.11 -6.20 -0.22
C VAL A 77 22.82 -6.75 -0.83
N TRP A 78 21.95 -5.86 -1.31
CA TRP A 78 20.61 -6.23 -1.78
C TRP A 78 20.50 -6.16 -3.30
N PHE A 79 19.81 -7.15 -3.85
CA PHE A 79 19.53 -7.30 -5.27
C PHE A 79 18.03 -7.46 -5.48
N SER A 80 17.54 -6.99 -6.60
CA SER A 80 16.14 -7.12 -6.98
C SER A 80 16.00 -7.81 -8.34
N ARG A 81 14.96 -8.64 -8.46
CA ARG A 81 14.56 -9.20 -9.77
C ARG A 81 14.20 -8.09 -10.78
N ARG A 82 13.84 -6.90 -10.29
CA ARG A 82 13.56 -5.71 -11.11
C ARG A 82 14.81 -4.94 -11.54
N GLY A 83 15.96 -5.31 -11.02
CA GLY A 83 17.26 -4.72 -11.31
C GLY A 83 17.54 -3.46 -10.49
N THR A 84 17.05 -2.30 -10.91
CA THR A 84 17.37 -1.02 -10.27
C THR A 84 16.49 -0.73 -9.05
N LEU A 85 16.98 0.13 -8.13
CA LEU A 85 16.17 0.61 -6.99
C LEU A 85 14.89 1.33 -7.46
N VAL A 86 14.99 2.17 -8.50
CA VAL A 86 13.83 2.90 -9.06
C VAL A 86 12.75 1.93 -9.54
N ALA A 87 13.11 0.92 -10.33
CA ALA A 87 12.16 -0.08 -10.83
C ALA A 87 11.59 -0.94 -9.69
N THR A 88 12.37 -1.19 -8.65
CA THR A 88 11.93 -1.94 -7.47
C THR A 88 10.93 -1.14 -6.64
N VAL A 89 11.21 0.13 -6.35
CA VAL A 89 10.31 1.07 -5.65
C VAL A 89 8.97 1.17 -6.38
N GLU A 90 8.99 1.39 -7.69
CA GLU A 90 7.77 1.46 -8.50
C GLU A 90 6.94 0.17 -8.42
N ALA A 91 7.60 -0.98 -8.56
CA ALA A 91 6.91 -2.26 -8.48
C ALA A 91 6.29 -2.50 -7.09
N PHE A 92 7.00 -2.17 -6.01
CA PHE A 92 6.49 -2.32 -4.64
C PHE A 92 5.25 -1.47 -4.41
N VAL A 93 5.29 -0.19 -4.79
CA VAL A 93 4.14 0.71 -4.64
C VAL A 93 2.95 0.24 -5.48
N ASN A 94 3.18 -0.15 -6.73
CA ASN A 94 2.11 -0.63 -7.62
C ASN A 94 1.54 -1.98 -7.21
N GLN A 95 2.29 -2.86 -6.56
CA GLN A 95 1.81 -4.16 -6.10
C GLN A 95 1.17 -4.10 -4.71
N SER A 96 1.38 -3.02 -3.97
CA SER A 96 0.81 -2.85 -2.63
C SER A 96 -0.71 -2.68 -2.67
N SER A 97 -1.42 -3.26 -1.72
CA SER A 97 -2.84 -3.02 -1.50
C SER A 97 -3.14 -1.68 -0.82
N HIS A 98 -2.15 -1.06 -0.16
CA HIS A 98 -2.34 0.12 0.70
C HIS A 98 -1.33 1.25 0.44
N GLY A 99 -0.51 1.17 -0.63
CA GLY A 99 0.58 2.11 -0.88
C GLY A 99 1.70 2.00 0.16
N TYR A 100 2.64 2.95 0.14
CA TYR A 100 3.74 2.99 1.10
C TYR A 100 4.03 4.42 1.55
N TYR A 101 4.33 4.61 2.83
CA TYR A 101 5.08 5.75 3.30
C TYR A 101 6.58 5.55 2.99
N ALA A 102 7.34 6.66 2.89
CA ALA A 102 8.76 6.57 2.53
C ALA A 102 9.58 5.73 3.52
N HIS A 103 9.32 5.84 4.82
CA HIS A 103 10.01 5.07 5.85
C HIS A 103 9.70 3.57 5.74
N GLU A 104 8.42 3.18 5.54
CA GLU A 104 8.02 1.78 5.38
C GLU A 104 8.71 1.14 4.17
N LEU A 105 8.83 1.90 3.08
CA LEU A 105 9.48 1.42 1.86
C LEU A 105 11.00 1.35 2.01
N ALA A 106 11.60 2.29 2.75
CA ALA A 106 13.03 2.25 3.09
C ALA A 106 13.37 1.01 3.94
N ASP A 107 12.53 0.72 4.93
CA ASP A 107 12.67 -0.47 5.78
C ASP A 107 12.48 -1.77 4.97
N ALA A 108 11.48 -1.80 4.09
CA ALA A 108 11.19 -2.97 3.26
C ALA A 108 12.27 -3.26 2.21
N LEU A 109 12.96 -2.22 1.71
CA LEU A 109 14.00 -2.32 0.69
C LEU A 109 15.42 -2.21 1.25
N HIS A 110 15.57 -1.93 2.54
CA HIS A 110 16.89 -1.69 3.17
C HIS A 110 17.75 -0.66 2.43
N ALA A 111 17.10 0.41 1.94
CA ALA A 111 17.74 1.44 1.12
C ALA A 111 17.05 2.79 1.28
N GLU A 112 17.79 3.88 1.05
CA GLU A 112 17.21 5.22 0.95
C GLU A 112 16.36 5.33 -0.32
N VAL A 113 15.08 5.70 -0.15
CA VAL A 113 14.11 5.71 -1.24
C VAL A 113 13.62 7.11 -1.64
N GLN A 114 14.06 8.16 -0.94
CA GLN A 114 13.58 9.53 -1.15
C GLN A 114 13.81 10.02 -2.58
N GLU A 115 15.03 9.86 -3.10
CA GLU A 115 15.36 10.27 -4.47
C GLU A 115 14.62 9.44 -5.53
N PRO A 116 14.59 8.08 -5.47
CA PRO A 116 13.75 7.26 -6.32
C PRO A 116 12.27 7.66 -6.32
N LEU A 117 11.69 7.90 -5.15
CA LEU A 117 10.29 8.31 -5.02
C LEU A 117 10.04 9.68 -5.65
N ARG A 118 10.91 10.66 -5.37
CA ARG A 118 10.81 12.00 -5.98
C ARG A 118 10.86 11.92 -7.50
N HIS A 119 11.80 11.17 -8.04
CA HIS A 119 11.98 10.98 -9.48
C HIS A 119 10.74 10.32 -10.13
N LEU A 120 10.19 9.26 -9.51
CA LEU A 120 9.00 8.57 -10.02
C LEU A 120 7.74 9.45 -9.99
N VAL A 121 7.58 10.29 -8.95
CA VAL A 121 6.47 11.25 -8.88
C VAL A 121 6.62 12.35 -9.93
N GLN A 122 7.82 12.89 -10.14
CA GLN A 122 8.09 13.90 -11.19
C GLN A 122 7.83 13.34 -12.59
N GLN A 123 8.13 12.07 -12.81
CA GLN A 123 7.84 11.37 -14.07
C GLN A 123 6.38 10.91 -14.23
N GLN A 124 5.52 11.21 -13.27
CA GLN A 124 4.12 10.77 -13.24
C GLN A 124 3.96 9.22 -13.31
N ARG A 125 4.92 8.48 -12.76
CA ARG A 125 4.87 7.01 -12.66
C ARG A 125 4.30 6.55 -11.33
N LEU A 126 4.37 7.38 -10.29
CA LEU A 126 3.71 7.19 -9.00
C LEU A 126 2.91 8.43 -8.61
N GLY A 127 1.81 8.21 -7.90
CA GLY A 127 1.04 9.24 -7.21
C GLY A 127 1.60 9.53 -5.82
N ARG A 128 1.31 10.74 -5.30
CA ARG A 128 1.62 11.13 -3.92
C ARG A 128 0.41 11.85 -3.33
N ILE A 129 -0.01 11.43 -2.15
CA ILE A 129 -1.14 12.00 -1.42
C ILE A 129 -0.69 12.26 0.02
N GLU A 130 -1.07 13.40 0.57
CA GLU A 130 -0.83 13.71 1.98
C GLU A 130 -1.95 13.11 2.85
N ILE A 131 -1.57 12.38 3.88
CA ILE A 131 -2.46 11.82 4.90
C ILE A 131 -1.82 12.09 6.26
N ASP A 132 -2.49 12.82 7.13
CA ASP A 132 -2.05 13.14 8.49
C ASP A 132 -0.62 13.71 8.55
N GLY A 133 -0.29 14.62 7.63
CA GLY A 133 1.03 15.27 7.55
C GLY A 133 2.14 14.39 6.96
N GLN A 134 1.82 13.18 6.49
CA GLN A 134 2.77 12.27 5.83
C GLN A 134 2.40 12.02 4.37
N PHE A 135 3.40 11.82 3.52
CA PHE A 135 3.17 11.52 2.11
C PHE A 135 3.06 10.02 1.86
N LEU A 136 1.85 9.58 1.49
CA LEU A 136 1.59 8.24 0.98
C LEU A 136 1.89 8.19 -0.52
N TYR A 137 2.74 7.26 -0.93
CA TYR A 137 3.04 6.97 -2.33
C TYR A 137 2.13 5.84 -2.84
N THR A 138 1.51 6.07 -4.00
CA THR A 138 0.47 5.21 -4.56
C THR A 138 0.71 4.96 -6.04
N ALA A 139 -0.02 3.99 -6.60
CA ALA A 139 -0.08 3.83 -8.04
C ALA A 139 -0.61 5.09 -8.73
N ILE A 140 -0.25 5.29 -10.00
CA ILE A 140 -0.77 6.39 -10.80
C ILE A 140 -2.20 6.11 -11.29
N ASP A 141 -2.55 4.84 -11.49
CA ASP A 141 -3.90 4.43 -11.85
C ASP A 141 -4.93 4.90 -10.81
N SER A 142 -6.00 5.54 -11.28
CA SER A 142 -6.97 6.21 -10.41
C SER A 142 -7.75 5.25 -9.52
N VAL A 143 -8.09 4.06 -10.02
CA VAL A 143 -8.84 3.03 -9.27
C VAL A 143 -7.94 2.42 -8.21
N GLN A 144 -6.75 2.02 -8.60
CA GLN A 144 -5.79 1.43 -7.67
C GLN A 144 -5.36 2.42 -6.58
N ARG A 145 -5.08 3.69 -6.95
CA ARG A 145 -4.77 4.76 -6.01
C ARG A 145 -5.88 4.97 -4.99
N ARG A 146 -7.15 4.99 -5.45
CA ARG A 146 -8.31 5.10 -4.57
C ARG A 146 -8.39 3.94 -3.59
N ASN A 147 -8.21 2.71 -4.07
CA ASN A 147 -8.22 1.50 -3.24
C ASN A 147 -7.09 1.52 -2.21
N GLN A 148 -5.86 1.87 -2.61
CA GLN A 148 -4.71 2.01 -1.71
C GLN A 148 -4.96 3.07 -0.64
N THR A 149 -5.52 4.22 -1.01
CA THR A 149 -5.84 5.30 -0.06
C THR A 149 -6.92 4.88 0.93
N LEU A 150 -7.97 4.21 0.46
CA LEU A 150 -9.04 3.69 1.31
C LEU A 150 -8.52 2.63 2.27
N ALA A 151 -7.74 1.67 1.78
CA ALA A 151 -7.14 0.63 2.62
C ALA A 151 -6.22 1.22 3.70
N ARG A 152 -5.43 2.26 3.35
CA ARG A 152 -4.57 2.94 4.32
C ARG A 152 -5.38 3.66 5.40
N ARG A 153 -6.41 4.40 5.02
CA ARG A 153 -7.31 5.09 5.95
C ARG A 153 -8.08 4.11 6.85
N SER A 154 -8.56 3.01 6.30
CA SER A 154 -9.26 1.99 7.10
C SER A 154 -8.33 1.25 8.07
N ALA A 155 -7.06 1.10 7.76
CA ALA A 155 -6.06 0.56 8.69
C ALA A 155 -5.73 1.54 9.84
N GLN A 156 -5.86 2.84 9.59
CA GLN A 156 -5.70 3.88 10.63
C GLN A 156 -6.94 4.07 11.49
N VAL A 157 -8.12 3.78 10.94
CA VAL A 157 -9.34 3.63 11.76
C VAL A 157 -9.17 2.33 12.52
N VAL A 158 -8.60 2.41 13.72
CA VAL A 158 -8.64 1.32 14.70
C VAL A 158 -10.09 0.85 14.75
N PRO A 159 -10.41 -0.40 14.40
CA PRO A 159 -11.78 -0.86 14.54
C PRO A 159 -12.14 -0.70 16.00
N LEU A 160 -13.12 0.14 16.32
CA LEU A 160 -13.63 0.32 17.69
C LEU A 160 -14.02 -1.02 18.35
N ALA A 161 -13.98 -2.09 17.56
CA ALA A 161 -14.40 -3.42 17.94
C ALA A 161 -13.29 -4.45 18.19
N VAL A 162 -12.03 -4.15 17.92
CA VAL A 162 -10.95 -5.19 18.04
C VAL A 162 -10.32 -5.22 19.43
N HIS A 163 -10.61 -4.25 20.30
CA HIS A 163 -10.00 -4.17 21.63
C HIS A 163 -10.98 -4.33 22.79
N SER A 164 -12.12 -5.00 22.59
CA SER A 164 -12.95 -5.41 23.76
C SER A 164 -12.20 -6.33 24.72
N ALA A 165 -11.15 -7.00 24.27
CA ALA A 165 -10.27 -7.80 25.15
C ALA A 165 -9.15 -6.98 25.80
N ALA A 166 -8.79 -5.81 25.27
CA ALA A 166 -7.74 -4.95 25.81
C ALA A 166 -8.28 -3.78 26.64
N LEU A 167 -9.51 -3.33 26.38
CA LEU A 167 -10.25 -2.43 27.24
C LEU A 167 -11.01 -3.33 28.23
N GLN A 168 -10.69 -3.27 29.52
CA GLN A 168 -11.41 -3.93 30.61
C GLN A 168 -12.82 -3.31 30.84
N ALA A 169 -13.42 -2.76 29.80
CA ALA A 169 -14.76 -2.20 29.85
C ALA A 169 -15.78 -3.34 29.90
N SER A 170 -16.70 -3.29 30.85
CA SER A 170 -17.81 -4.24 30.90
C SER A 170 -18.71 -4.09 29.65
N PRO A 171 -19.46 -5.12 29.26
CA PRO A 171 -20.41 -5.02 28.13
C PRO A 171 -21.39 -3.86 28.27
N ASP A 172 -21.75 -3.49 29.49
CA ASP A 172 -22.71 -2.39 29.77
C ASP A 172 -22.04 -1.01 29.63
N GLU A 173 -20.76 -0.87 30.00
CA GLU A 173 -19.99 0.36 29.76
C GLU A 173 -19.77 0.60 28.27
N LEU A 174 -19.50 -0.45 27.50
CA LEU A 174 -19.39 -0.34 26.05
C LEU A 174 -20.72 0.07 25.41
N LYS A 175 -21.84 -0.50 25.83
CA LYS A 175 -23.19 -0.10 25.39
C LYS A 175 -23.46 1.37 25.69
N ALA A 176 -23.17 1.82 26.91
CA ALA A 176 -23.34 3.21 27.31
C ALA A 176 -22.49 4.15 26.45
N ALA A 177 -21.22 3.81 26.18
CA ALA A 177 -20.36 4.60 25.33
C ALA A 177 -20.88 4.68 23.89
N ILE A 178 -21.39 3.58 23.33
CA ILE A 178 -21.99 3.56 21.98
C ILE A 178 -23.22 4.47 21.93
N ILE A 179 -24.10 4.44 22.93
CA ILE A 179 -25.29 5.28 22.99
C ILE A 179 -24.90 6.77 23.08
N LEU A 180 -23.91 7.11 23.92
CA LEU A 180 -23.39 8.46 24.03
C LEU A 180 -22.81 8.96 22.71
N PHE A 181 -21.94 8.17 22.09
CA PHE A 181 -21.33 8.50 20.78
C PHE A 181 -22.42 8.68 19.71
N TYR A 182 -23.36 7.75 19.63
CA TYR A 182 -24.49 7.81 18.72
C TYR A 182 -25.33 9.07 18.89
N GLY A 183 -25.48 9.54 20.14
CA GLY A 183 -26.18 10.80 20.48
C GLY A 183 -25.51 12.04 19.89
N LEU A 184 -24.20 12.03 19.68
CA LEU A 184 -23.45 13.15 19.12
C LEU A 184 -23.50 13.21 17.57
N LEU A 185 -23.91 12.15 16.90
CA LEU A 185 -23.98 12.07 15.45
C LEU A 185 -25.19 12.81 14.87
N ASP A 186 -25.04 13.38 13.68
CA ASP A 186 -26.17 13.91 12.91
C ASP A 186 -27.06 12.77 12.33
N GLU A 187 -28.21 13.10 11.77
CA GLU A 187 -29.19 12.12 11.26
C GLU A 187 -28.59 11.20 10.18
N GLN A 188 -27.76 11.75 9.28
CA GLN A 188 -27.11 10.96 8.24
C GLN A 188 -26.05 10.04 8.84
N GLN A 189 -25.22 10.56 9.73
CA GLN A 189 -24.18 9.81 10.41
C GLN A 189 -24.76 8.70 11.27
N ARG A 190 -25.85 8.94 12.00
CA ARG A 190 -26.58 7.92 12.76
C ARG A 190 -27.04 6.78 11.89
N ARG A 191 -27.65 7.09 10.75
CA ARG A 191 -28.11 6.08 9.80
C ARG A 191 -26.97 5.27 9.20
N LEU A 192 -25.86 5.92 8.83
CA LEU A 192 -24.70 5.25 8.29
C LEU A 192 -23.98 4.39 9.34
N PHE A 193 -23.86 4.89 10.58
CA PHE A 193 -23.30 4.12 11.69
C PHE A 193 -24.12 2.85 11.96
N ALA A 194 -25.44 2.97 12.07
CA ALA A 194 -26.31 1.82 12.25
C ALA A 194 -26.21 0.83 11.08
N GLY A 195 -26.15 1.33 9.84
CA GLY A 195 -25.93 0.49 8.66
C GLY A 195 -24.59 -0.26 8.67
N LEU A 196 -23.52 0.40 9.12
CA LEU A 196 -22.20 -0.21 9.25
C LEU A 196 -22.19 -1.34 10.29
N GLU A 197 -22.75 -1.09 11.47
CA GLU A 197 -22.83 -2.08 12.53
C GLU A 197 -23.74 -3.26 12.13
N SER A 198 -24.80 -3.01 11.36
CA SER A 198 -25.64 -4.07 10.79
C SER A 198 -24.88 -4.98 9.82
N ILE A 199 -24.00 -4.43 8.97
CA ILE A 199 -23.13 -5.24 8.10
C ILE A 199 -22.25 -6.17 8.94
N ARG A 200 -21.73 -5.68 10.07
CA ARG A 200 -20.86 -6.46 10.97
C ARG A 200 -21.60 -7.59 11.69
N LEU A 201 -22.84 -7.34 12.10
CA LEU A 201 -23.68 -8.35 12.76
C LEU A 201 -24.20 -9.41 11.78
N GLY A 202 -24.30 -9.08 10.50
CA GLY A 202 -24.80 -10.00 9.48
C GLY A 202 -26.30 -10.20 9.51
N HIS A 203 -26.75 -11.44 9.35
CA HIS A 203 -28.19 -11.76 9.27
C HIS A 203 -28.95 -11.32 10.53
N GLY A 204 -30.02 -10.56 10.35
CA GLY A 204 -30.83 -10.03 11.46
C GLY A 204 -30.26 -8.73 12.10
N GLY A 205 -29.10 -8.25 11.65
CA GLY A 205 -28.45 -7.05 12.21
C GLY A 205 -29.29 -5.80 12.12
N ASP A 206 -30.10 -5.62 11.06
CA ASP A 206 -30.97 -4.45 10.88
C ASP A 206 -32.02 -4.34 12.01
N THR A 207 -32.63 -5.46 12.39
CA THR A 207 -33.62 -5.51 13.48
C THR A 207 -32.98 -5.34 14.84
N LEU A 208 -31.91 -6.08 15.12
CA LEU A 208 -31.18 -6.00 16.39
C LEU A 208 -30.68 -4.58 16.71
N LEU A 209 -30.14 -3.90 15.71
CA LEU A 209 -29.68 -2.53 15.87
C LEU A 209 -30.81 -1.52 15.92
N GLY A 210 -31.90 -1.76 15.19
CA GLY A 210 -33.11 -0.98 15.27
C GLY A 210 -33.62 -0.95 16.72
N ASP A 211 -33.79 -2.12 17.33
CA ASP A 211 -34.22 -2.25 18.71
C ASP A 211 -33.26 -1.62 19.72
N PHE A 212 -31.92 -1.83 19.50
CA PHE A 212 -30.92 -1.30 20.42
C PHE A 212 -30.75 0.23 20.37
N LEU A 213 -30.81 0.83 19.16
CA LEU A 213 -30.61 2.27 18.95
C LEU A 213 -31.91 3.07 18.90
N GLY A 214 -33.09 2.44 19.04
CA GLY A 214 -34.40 3.07 18.92
C GLY A 214 -34.68 3.54 17.48
N LEU A 215 -34.23 2.81 16.47
CA LEU A 215 -34.44 3.12 15.07
C LEU A 215 -35.41 2.12 14.42
N ASP A 216 -36.07 2.59 13.36
CA ASP A 216 -36.76 1.69 12.46
C ASP A 216 -35.77 0.83 11.66
N ALA A 217 -36.02 -0.49 11.54
CA ALA A 217 -35.16 -1.43 10.83
C ALA A 217 -34.95 -1.04 9.35
N HIS A 218 -35.93 -0.39 8.69
CA HIS A 218 -35.76 0.14 7.34
C HIS A 218 -34.78 1.31 7.28
N THR A 219 -34.67 2.10 8.35
CA THR A 219 -33.66 3.17 8.45
C THR A 219 -32.25 2.58 8.53
N VAL A 220 -32.09 1.50 9.30
CA VAL A 220 -30.81 0.76 9.38
C VAL A 220 -30.47 0.14 8.04
N ALA A 221 -31.40 -0.59 7.42
CA ALA A 221 -31.24 -1.20 6.09
C ALA A 221 -30.87 -0.16 5.02
N ARG A 222 -31.49 1.03 5.06
CA ARG A 222 -31.18 2.13 4.15
C ARG A 222 -29.75 2.65 4.36
N GLY A 223 -29.29 2.76 5.58
CA GLY A 223 -27.91 3.13 5.90
C GLY A 223 -26.93 2.09 5.37
N ARG A 224 -27.22 0.82 5.59
CA ARG A 224 -26.45 -0.31 5.07
C ARG A 224 -26.36 -0.28 3.54
N GLN A 225 -27.48 -0.09 2.85
CA GLN A 225 -27.51 -0.01 1.39
C GLN A 225 -26.73 1.20 0.87
N GLN A 226 -26.84 2.37 1.51
CA GLN A 226 -26.06 3.56 1.13
C GLN A 226 -24.54 3.34 1.21
N LEU A 227 -24.09 2.57 2.20
CA LEU A 227 -22.68 2.20 2.34
C LEU A 227 -22.25 1.21 1.24
N LEU A 228 -23.03 0.18 0.98
CA LEU A 228 -22.76 -0.83 -0.05
C LEU A 228 -22.73 -0.21 -1.45
N ASP A 229 -23.69 0.67 -1.75
CA ASP A 229 -23.77 1.39 -3.03
C ASP A 229 -22.77 2.55 -3.14
N GLN A 230 -21.98 2.82 -2.09
CA GLN A 230 -21.07 3.97 -1.99
C GLN A 230 -21.75 5.32 -2.27
N ASN A 231 -23.05 5.42 -2.02
CA ASN A 231 -23.88 6.59 -2.28
C ASN A 231 -24.01 7.47 -1.02
N VAL A 232 -22.86 7.92 -0.50
CA VAL A 232 -22.76 8.80 0.66
C VAL A 232 -22.37 10.19 0.22
N VAL A 233 -23.26 11.16 0.36
CA VAL A 233 -23.01 12.58 0.05
C VAL A 233 -22.44 13.25 1.30
N SER A 234 -21.17 13.65 1.27
CA SER A 234 -20.55 14.39 2.37
C SER A 234 -21.11 15.82 2.46
N GLY A 235 -21.46 16.26 3.68
CA GLY A 235 -21.81 17.64 3.96
C GLY A 235 -23.27 18.04 3.75
N ARG A 236 -24.21 17.10 3.44
CA ARG A 236 -25.65 17.37 3.37
C ARG A 236 -26.46 16.26 4.02
N THR A 237 -27.34 16.64 4.95
CA THR A 237 -28.25 15.71 5.64
C THR A 237 -29.45 15.30 4.80
N ARG A 238 -29.83 16.06 3.76
CA ARG A 238 -31.02 15.80 2.92
C ARG A 238 -30.71 15.90 1.43
N ARG A 239 -31.37 15.10 0.62
CA ARG A 239 -31.34 15.20 -0.86
C ARG A 239 -31.94 16.52 -1.31
N ILE A 240 -31.45 17.10 -2.42
CA ILE A 240 -32.04 18.26 -3.08
C ILE A 240 -33.49 17.89 -3.46
N GLY A 241 -34.48 18.68 -3.00
CA GLY A 241 -35.91 18.45 -3.28
C GLY A 241 -36.70 17.75 -2.17
N GLY A 242 -36.06 17.31 -1.06
CA GLY A 242 -36.74 16.66 0.08
C GLY A 242 -37.43 17.63 1.09
N GLY A 243 -38.01 18.71 0.63
CA GLY A 243 -38.81 19.61 1.47
C GLY A 243 -40.30 19.44 1.22
N ARG A 244 -41.13 19.69 2.26
CA ARG A 244 -42.59 19.73 2.12
C ARG A 244 -42.95 20.84 1.13
N ALA A 245 -43.71 20.51 0.08
CA ALA A 245 -44.19 21.51 -0.88
C ALA A 245 -44.95 22.65 -0.12
N PRO A 246 -44.73 23.92 -0.49
CA PRO A 246 -45.48 25.03 0.13
C PRO A 246 -46.98 24.83 -0.10
N THR A 247 -47.78 24.86 0.97
CA THR A 247 -49.23 24.80 0.88
C THR A 247 -49.72 26.18 0.38
N GLU A 248 -50.17 26.24 -0.88
CA GLU A 248 -50.84 27.45 -1.37
C GLU A 248 -52.07 27.74 -0.50
N LYS A 249 -52.04 28.87 0.21
CA LYS A 249 -53.22 29.41 0.87
C LYS A 249 -54.20 29.83 -0.22
N LYS A 250 -55.29 29.07 -0.42
CA LYS A 250 -56.46 29.55 -1.16
C LYS A 250 -56.93 30.84 -0.52
N ARG A 251 -56.76 31.97 -1.22
CA ARG A 251 -57.48 33.21 -0.93
C ARG A 251 -58.95 32.92 -1.24
N GLN A 252 -59.80 32.96 -0.20
CA GLN A 252 -61.21 33.09 -0.35
C GLN A 252 -61.53 34.57 -0.72
N THR A 253 -62.16 34.76 -1.85
CA THR A 253 -62.85 35.98 -2.24
C THR A 253 -64.19 36.01 -1.57
#